data_bc9907ca8be2580027edd6685762c7de
#
_entry.id   bc9907ca8be2580027edd6685762c7de
#
_cell.length_a   1.000
_cell.length_b   1.000
_cell.length_c   1.000
_cell.angle_alpha   90.00
_cell.angle_beta   90.00
_cell.angle_gamma   90.00
#
_symmetry.space_group_name_H-M   'P 1'
#
loop_
_entity.id
_entity.type
_entity.pdbx_description
1 polymer ?
#
loop_
_entity_poly.entity_id
_entity_poly.type
_entity_poly.pdbx_seq_one_letter_code
_entity_poly.pdbx_strand_id
1 'polypeptide(L)'
;MKAKVYTLLFSSLLCVSALADNEPWQNPQINEINREPIYAHFIPFTNEANALKQRSLPADVRFDVNPVTERRVSLDGTWEFLFSKNNDLCPKDFHKPGYNTRKWSKIQVPGSWELQGFDAPIYTDTRYPFPANPPYVPTDYNP
;
A
#
# COMPACT_ATOMS: atom_id res chain seq x y z
N MET A 1 -28.69 63.02 -32.87
CA MET A 1 -27.43 62.37 -32.42
C MET A 1 -27.84 61.05 -31.75
N LYS A 2 -27.54 59.95 -32.41
CA LYS A 2 -27.81 58.57 -31.82
C LYS A 2 -26.52 58.09 -31.30
N ALA A 3 -26.43 57.93 -29.95
CA ALA A 3 -25.28 57.30 -29.28
C ALA A 3 -25.39 55.78 -29.44
N LYS A 4 -24.37 55.14 -30.00
CA LYS A 4 -24.25 53.73 -30.07
C LYS A 4 -23.54 53.22 -28.78
N VAL A 5 -24.28 52.49 -27.95
CA VAL A 5 -23.71 51.83 -26.78
C VAL A 5 -23.08 50.51 -27.26
N TYR A 6 -21.76 50.41 -27.13
CA TYR A 6 -21.03 49.13 -27.36
C TYR A 6 -20.98 48.38 -26.05
N THR A 7 -21.76 47.31 -25.94
CA THR A 7 -21.66 46.40 -24.85
C THR A 7 -20.46 45.48 -25.07
N LEU A 8 -19.38 45.70 -24.34
CA LEU A 8 -18.23 44.81 -24.28
C LEU A 8 -18.64 43.57 -23.43
N LEU A 9 -18.90 42.48 -24.11
CA LEU A 9 -18.99 41.15 -23.47
C LEU A 9 -17.57 40.73 -23.08
N PHE A 10 -17.26 40.89 -21.81
CA PHE A 10 -16.06 40.31 -21.18
C PHE A 10 -16.35 38.83 -20.94
N SER A 11 -15.99 38.01 -21.92
CA SER A 11 -15.98 36.54 -21.74
C SER A 11 -14.80 36.19 -20.85
N SER A 12 -15.04 36.09 -19.55
CA SER A 12 -14.10 35.50 -18.61
C SER A 12 -14.03 34.01 -18.87
N LEU A 13 -13.01 33.59 -19.62
CA LEU A 13 -12.63 32.23 -19.79
C LEU A 13 -12.10 31.74 -18.42
N LEU A 14 -12.99 31.18 -17.61
CA LEU A 14 -12.61 30.40 -16.43
C LEU A 14 -11.87 29.16 -16.95
N CYS A 15 -10.52 29.26 -17.03
CA CYS A 15 -9.69 28.08 -17.02
C CYS A 15 -9.88 27.39 -15.69
N VAL A 16 -10.85 26.50 -15.62
CA VAL A 16 -10.86 25.44 -14.62
C VAL A 16 -9.67 24.56 -15.00
N SER A 17 -8.50 24.84 -14.40
CA SER A 17 -7.44 23.87 -14.31
C SER A 17 -8.07 22.69 -13.57
N ALA A 18 -8.46 21.65 -14.31
CA ALA A 18 -8.65 20.33 -13.73
C ALA A 18 -7.30 19.99 -13.07
N LEU A 19 -7.20 20.21 -11.76
CA LEU A 19 -6.18 19.59 -10.96
C LEU A 19 -6.44 18.11 -11.17
N ALA A 20 -5.62 17.46 -11.99
CA ALA A 20 -5.58 16.02 -12.03
C ALA A 20 -5.39 15.60 -10.59
N ASP A 21 -6.40 14.98 -10.03
CA ASP A 21 -6.37 14.44 -8.67
C ASP A 21 -5.39 13.25 -8.74
N ASN A 22 -4.10 13.56 -8.61
CA ASN A 22 -3.07 12.55 -8.63
C ASN A 22 -3.32 11.65 -7.43
N GLU A 23 -3.38 10.35 -7.69
CA GLU A 23 -3.46 9.37 -6.62
C GLU A 23 -2.35 9.66 -5.59
N PRO A 24 -2.61 9.49 -4.29
CA PRO A 24 -1.64 9.84 -3.24
C PRO A 24 -0.24 9.24 -3.47
N TRP A 25 -0.16 8.03 -4.00
CA TRP A 25 1.11 7.35 -4.28
C TRP A 25 1.90 7.95 -5.47
N GLN A 26 1.26 8.78 -6.31
CA GLN A 26 1.90 9.51 -7.40
C GLN A 26 2.43 10.88 -6.97
N ASN A 27 2.09 11.33 -5.76
CA ASN A 27 2.49 12.62 -5.26
C ASN A 27 3.65 12.51 -4.26
N PRO A 28 4.88 12.89 -4.63
CA PRO A 28 6.06 12.77 -3.76
C PRO A 28 6.02 13.66 -2.51
N GLN A 29 5.06 14.57 -2.41
CA GLN A 29 4.85 15.39 -1.21
C GLN A 29 4.01 14.66 -0.15
N ILE A 30 3.33 13.58 -0.52
CA ILE A 30 2.52 12.77 0.38
C ILE A 30 3.30 11.52 0.74
N ASN A 31 3.86 11.47 1.93
CA ASN A 31 4.63 10.34 2.43
C ASN A 31 3.91 9.56 3.55
N GLU A 32 2.78 10.07 4.03
CA GLU A 32 2.02 9.46 5.11
C GLU A 32 0.52 9.61 4.89
N ILE A 33 -0.22 8.51 4.81
CA ILE A 33 -1.69 8.48 4.87
C ILE A 33 -2.09 7.32 5.78
N ASN A 34 -2.99 7.58 6.73
CA ASN A 34 -3.50 6.57 7.67
C ASN A 34 -2.39 5.84 8.44
N ARG A 35 -1.27 6.53 8.68
CA ARG A 35 -0.14 6.00 9.42
C ARG A 35 -0.25 6.38 10.89
N GLU A 36 -0.14 5.40 11.76
CA GLU A 36 -0.08 5.66 13.19
C GLU A 36 1.29 6.22 13.60
N PRO A 37 1.36 6.96 14.71
CA PRO A 37 2.62 7.44 15.25
C PRO A 37 3.59 6.29 15.50
N ILE A 38 4.89 6.54 15.26
CA ILE A 38 5.94 5.57 15.52
C ILE A 38 5.97 5.24 17.01
N TYR A 39 5.97 3.95 17.33
CA TYR A 39 6.08 3.45 18.70
C TYR A 39 7.12 2.32 18.78
N ALA A 40 7.63 2.07 19.98
CA ALA A 40 8.53 0.96 20.19
C ALA A 40 7.81 -0.38 20.01
N HIS A 41 8.52 -1.39 19.47
CA HIS A 41 7.96 -2.73 19.37
C HIS A 41 7.61 -3.28 20.73
N PHE A 42 6.43 -3.87 20.88
CA PHE A 42 5.97 -4.52 22.09
C PHE A 42 5.13 -5.75 21.77
N ILE A 43 5.04 -6.65 22.72
CA ILE A 43 4.19 -7.85 22.63
C ILE A 43 2.99 -7.64 23.55
N PRO A 44 1.77 -7.50 23.02
CA PRO A 44 0.58 -7.31 23.81
C PRO A 44 0.12 -8.63 24.46
N PHE A 45 -0.34 -8.56 25.69
CA PHE A 45 -0.97 -9.66 26.44
C PHE A 45 -2.33 -9.22 26.95
N THR A 46 -3.24 -10.17 27.17
CA THR A 46 -4.58 -9.89 27.71
C THR A 46 -4.57 -9.55 29.19
N ASN A 47 -3.56 -10.01 29.93
CA ASN A 47 -3.42 -9.74 31.35
C ASN A 47 -1.95 -9.81 31.80
N GLU A 48 -1.70 -9.27 33.00
CA GLU A 48 -0.37 -9.19 33.59
C GLU A 48 0.24 -10.58 33.87
N ALA A 49 -0.55 -11.55 34.27
CA ALA A 49 -0.04 -12.90 34.57
C ALA A 49 0.59 -13.55 33.34
N ASN A 50 -0.02 -13.40 32.16
CA ASN A 50 0.51 -13.90 30.91
C ASN A 50 1.79 -13.16 30.48
N ALA A 51 1.86 -11.85 30.69
CA ALA A 51 3.06 -11.07 30.44
C ALA A 51 4.23 -11.49 31.34
N LEU A 52 3.99 -11.68 32.62
CA LEU A 52 4.99 -12.15 33.59
C LEU A 52 5.48 -13.57 33.28
N LYS A 53 4.58 -14.45 32.86
CA LYS A 53 4.93 -15.82 32.41
C LYS A 53 5.90 -15.75 31.23
N GLN A 54 5.64 -14.92 30.23
CA GLN A 54 6.54 -14.74 29.06
C GLN A 54 7.90 -14.19 29.53
N ARG A 55 7.90 -13.21 30.43
CA ARG A 55 9.14 -12.62 30.97
C ARG A 55 10.01 -13.62 31.72
N SER A 56 9.43 -14.65 32.34
CA SER A 56 10.15 -15.68 33.07
C SER A 56 10.82 -16.75 32.20
N LEU A 57 10.54 -16.75 30.87
CA LEU A 57 11.17 -17.68 29.95
C LEU A 57 12.67 -17.36 29.74
N PRO A 58 13.49 -18.36 29.38
CA PRO A 58 14.87 -18.12 28.95
C PRO A 58 14.95 -17.09 27.83
N ALA A 59 16.07 -16.37 27.71
CA ALA A 59 16.22 -15.26 26.79
C ALA A 59 16.06 -15.68 25.32
N ASP A 60 16.57 -16.84 24.94
CA ASP A 60 16.46 -17.43 23.61
C ASP A 60 15.00 -17.72 23.20
N VAL A 61 14.16 -18.13 24.17
CA VAL A 61 12.73 -18.37 23.95
C VAL A 61 11.91 -17.09 24.10
N ARG A 62 12.28 -16.21 25.05
CA ARG A 62 11.56 -14.97 25.35
C ARG A 62 11.54 -13.99 24.19
N PHE A 63 12.61 -13.96 23.41
CA PHE A 63 12.74 -13.12 22.22
C PHE A 63 12.43 -13.85 20.91
N ASP A 64 11.89 -15.09 21.01
CA ASP A 64 11.40 -15.78 19.83
C ASP A 64 10.38 -14.90 19.07
N VAL A 65 10.48 -14.92 17.76
CA VAL A 65 9.57 -14.21 16.85
C VAL A 65 8.11 -14.64 16.98
N ASN A 66 7.86 -15.80 17.65
CA ASN A 66 6.53 -16.36 17.89
C ASN A 66 6.19 -16.57 19.38
N PRO A 67 6.21 -15.54 20.22
CA PRO A 67 5.75 -15.69 21.60
C PRO A 67 4.29 -16.15 21.64
N VAL A 68 3.98 -17.08 22.53
CA VAL A 68 2.62 -17.58 22.71
C VAL A 68 1.77 -16.50 23.38
N THR A 69 0.96 -15.84 22.58
CA THR A 69 -0.01 -14.85 23.05
C THR A 69 -1.26 -14.90 22.19
N GLU A 70 -2.43 -14.79 22.82
CA GLU A 70 -3.71 -14.72 22.12
C GLU A 70 -3.93 -13.41 21.34
N ARG A 71 -3.03 -12.45 21.51
CA ARG A 71 -3.04 -11.16 20.80
C ARG A 71 -2.17 -11.16 19.55
N ARG A 72 -1.58 -12.28 19.21
CA ARG A 72 -0.72 -12.43 18.04
C ARG A 72 -1.22 -13.58 17.17
N VAL A 73 -1.44 -13.27 15.91
CA VAL A 73 -1.85 -14.25 14.89
C VAL A 73 -0.73 -14.31 13.85
N SER A 74 -0.23 -15.54 13.56
CA SER A 74 0.69 -15.73 12.42
C SER A 74 -0.08 -15.54 11.12
N LEU A 75 0.53 -14.82 10.21
CA LEU A 75 0.04 -14.67 8.84
C LEU A 75 0.76 -15.62 7.87
N ASP A 76 1.64 -16.49 8.38
CA ASP A 76 2.32 -17.49 7.57
C ASP A 76 1.33 -18.51 6.99
N GLY A 77 1.61 -18.98 5.79
CA GLY A 77 0.79 -20.01 5.16
C GLY A 77 0.46 -19.73 3.70
N THR A 78 -0.57 -20.40 3.20
CA THR A 78 -1.03 -20.27 1.82
C THR A 78 -2.09 -19.18 1.73
N TRP A 79 -1.85 -18.17 0.91
CA TRP A 79 -2.76 -17.05 0.68
C TRP A 79 -3.32 -17.06 -0.74
N GLU A 80 -4.53 -16.57 -0.89
CA GLU A 80 -5.11 -16.27 -2.20
C GLU A 80 -4.53 -14.96 -2.72
N PHE A 81 -4.04 -14.96 -3.94
CA PHE A 81 -3.25 -13.88 -4.52
C PHE A 81 -3.70 -13.53 -5.93
N LEU A 82 -3.86 -12.26 -6.18
CA LEU A 82 -4.10 -11.69 -7.51
C LEU A 82 -3.00 -10.70 -7.84
N PHE A 83 -2.16 -11.07 -8.81
CA PHE A 83 -1.18 -10.13 -9.35
C PHE A 83 -1.87 -9.08 -10.22
N SER A 84 -1.51 -7.81 -10.00
CA SER A 84 -1.99 -6.68 -10.81
C SER A 84 -0.80 -5.84 -11.26
N LYS A 85 -0.77 -5.47 -12.55
CA LYS A 85 0.32 -4.67 -13.12
C LYS A 85 0.38 -3.23 -12.61
N ASN A 86 -0.72 -2.73 -12.10
CA ASN A 86 -0.84 -1.42 -11.46
C ASN A 86 -2.09 -1.36 -10.59
N ASN A 87 -2.21 -0.32 -9.80
CA ASN A 87 -3.33 -0.12 -8.89
C ASN A 87 -4.69 0.02 -9.62
N ASP A 88 -4.72 0.55 -10.83
CA ASP A 88 -5.97 0.78 -11.57
C ASP A 88 -6.62 -0.52 -12.02
N LEU A 89 -5.82 -1.55 -12.25
CA LEU A 89 -6.27 -2.89 -12.63
C LEU A 89 -6.68 -3.75 -11.43
N CYS A 90 -6.39 -3.29 -10.21
CA CYS A 90 -6.78 -3.99 -8.99
C CYS A 90 -8.30 -3.95 -8.80
N PRO A 91 -8.95 -5.08 -8.44
CA PRO A 91 -10.38 -5.08 -8.13
C PRO A 91 -10.68 -4.15 -6.96
N LYS A 92 -11.56 -3.16 -7.17
CA LYS A 92 -11.83 -2.12 -6.15
C LYS A 92 -12.56 -2.64 -4.90
N ASP A 93 -13.25 -3.76 -5.01
CA ASP A 93 -14.11 -4.31 -3.94
C ASP A 93 -13.52 -5.53 -3.23
N PHE A 94 -12.26 -5.88 -3.47
CA PHE A 94 -11.63 -7.08 -2.93
C PHE A 94 -11.63 -7.13 -1.38
N HIS A 95 -11.66 -5.97 -0.72
CA HIS A 95 -11.69 -5.83 0.75
C HIS A 95 -13.07 -6.10 1.36
N LYS A 96 -14.11 -6.23 0.56
CA LYS A 96 -15.48 -6.44 1.07
C LYS A 96 -15.69 -7.89 1.53
N PRO A 97 -16.36 -8.11 2.67
CA PRO A 97 -16.72 -9.45 3.09
C PRO A 97 -17.51 -10.20 2.01
N GLY A 98 -17.13 -11.46 1.77
CA GLY A 98 -17.78 -12.30 0.76
C GLY A 98 -17.31 -12.06 -0.68
N TYR A 99 -16.29 -11.25 -0.91
CA TYR A 99 -15.68 -11.15 -2.23
C TYR A 99 -15.19 -12.51 -2.73
N ASN A 100 -15.44 -12.83 -3.99
CA ASN A 100 -15.16 -14.15 -4.53
C ASN A 100 -13.73 -14.22 -5.10
N THR A 101 -12.84 -14.83 -4.36
CA THR A 101 -11.42 -15.05 -4.71
C THR A 101 -11.13 -16.41 -5.36
N ARG A 102 -12.13 -17.25 -5.65
CA ARG A 102 -11.95 -18.63 -6.15
C ARG A 102 -11.09 -18.76 -7.40
N LYS A 103 -10.97 -17.71 -8.19
CA LYS A 103 -10.15 -17.66 -9.41
C LYS A 103 -8.75 -17.10 -9.17
N TRP A 104 -8.45 -16.68 -7.95
CA TRP A 104 -7.15 -16.17 -7.59
C TRP A 104 -6.13 -17.31 -7.48
N SER A 105 -4.87 -16.98 -7.76
CA SER A 105 -3.75 -17.88 -7.54
C SER A 105 -3.48 -18.07 -6.05
N LYS A 106 -2.59 -18.98 -5.72
CA LYS A 106 -2.13 -19.20 -4.36
C LYS A 106 -0.64 -18.95 -4.28
N ILE A 107 -0.22 -18.30 -3.18
CA ILE A 107 1.19 -18.08 -2.85
C ILE A 107 1.49 -18.56 -1.44
N GLN A 108 2.76 -18.85 -1.18
CA GLN A 108 3.26 -19.11 0.16
C GLN A 108 3.75 -17.83 0.82
N VAL A 109 3.35 -17.60 2.07
CA VAL A 109 3.78 -16.47 2.89
C VAL A 109 4.48 -17.03 4.14
N PRO A 110 5.67 -16.52 4.52
CA PRO A 110 6.47 -15.54 3.82
C PRO A 110 7.07 -16.08 2.52
N GLY A 111 7.26 -15.19 1.54
CA GLY A 111 7.88 -15.52 0.27
C GLY A 111 7.79 -14.37 -0.73
N SER A 112 8.73 -14.32 -1.66
CA SER A 112 8.70 -13.39 -2.77
C SER A 112 7.76 -13.92 -3.85
N TRP A 113 6.85 -13.10 -4.34
CA TRP A 113 5.91 -13.52 -5.39
C TRP A 113 6.60 -13.76 -6.74
N GLU A 114 7.70 -13.04 -7.01
CA GLU A 114 8.48 -13.21 -8.25
C GLU A 114 9.07 -14.62 -8.33
N LEU A 115 9.55 -15.14 -7.19
CA LEU A 115 10.05 -16.53 -7.10
C LEU A 115 8.94 -17.57 -7.21
N GLN A 116 7.69 -17.17 -7.06
CA GLN A 116 6.52 -18.03 -7.18
C GLN A 116 5.83 -17.91 -8.55
N GLY A 117 6.49 -17.23 -9.51
CA GLY A 117 6.06 -17.17 -10.90
C GLY A 117 5.20 -15.96 -11.26
N PHE A 118 5.16 -14.93 -10.41
CA PHE A 118 4.46 -13.69 -10.68
C PHE A 118 5.45 -12.57 -10.91
N ASP A 119 5.41 -11.97 -12.11
CA ASP A 119 6.33 -10.90 -12.52
C ASP A 119 7.80 -11.34 -12.61
N ALA A 120 8.69 -10.36 -12.73
CA ALA A 120 10.13 -10.54 -12.76
C ALA A 120 10.80 -9.77 -11.63
N PRO A 121 11.85 -10.33 -11.00
CA PRO A 121 12.61 -9.62 -9.98
C PRO A 121 13.17 -8.30 -10.51
N ILE A 122 12.92 -7.21 -9.81
CA ILE A 122 13.47 -5.90 -10.11
C ILE A 122 14.71 -5.68 -9.25
N TYR A 123 15.89 -5.59 -9.90
CA TYR A 123 17.15 -5.38 -9.23
C TYR A 123 17.61 -3.92 -9.44
N THR A 124 17.62 -3.14 -8.37
CA THR A 124 17.71 -1.67 -8.43
C THR A 124 19.08 -1.10 -8.07
N ASP A 125 20.02 -1.88 -7.59
CA ASP A 125 21.34 -1.39 -7.14
C ASP A 125 22.32 -1.16 -8.28
N THR A 126 22.13 -1.75 -9.46
CA THR A 126 22.97 -1.55 -10.64
C THR A 126 22.28 -0.77 -11.75
N ARG A 127 20.97 -0.80 -11.81
CA ARG A 127 20.17 -0.14 -12.86
C ARG A 127 18.81 0.26 -12.35
N TYR A 128 18.42 1.50 -12.58
CA TYR A 128 17.08 1.96 -12.26
C TYR A 128 16.05 1.25 -13.18
N PRO A 129 15.02 0.59 -12.63
CA PRO A 129 14.14 -0.28 -13.41
C PRO A 129 13.15 0.48 -14.30
N PHE A 130 12.93 1.77 -14.02
CA PHE A 130 12.02 2.64 -14.76
C PHE A 130 12.77 3.68 -15.58
N PRO A 131 12.13 4.36 -16.54
CA PRO A 131 12.68 5.55 -17.16
C PRO A 131 13.06 6.58 -16.11
N ALA A 132 14.24 7.19 -16.24
CA ALA A 132 14.78 8.13 -15.25
C ALA A 132 13.95 9.41 -15.17
N ASN A 133 13.03 9.46 -14.24
CA ASN A 133 12.21 10.63 -13.90
C ASN A 133 11.92 10.70 -12.39
N PRO A 134 12.95 10.61 -11.53
CA PRO A 134 12.74 10.66 -10.10
C PRO A 134 12.16 12.03 -9.67
N PRO A 135 11.28 12.09 -8.66
CA PRO A 135 10.85 10.99 -7.80
C PRO A 135 9.60 10.22 -8.29
N TYR A 136 9.19 10.44 -9.51
CA TYR A 136 7.95 9.89 -10.05
C TYR A 136 8.14 8.46 -10.56
N VAL A 137 7.14 7.63 -10.32
CA VAL A 137 7.05 6.26 -10.83
C VAL A 137 6.07 6.17 -11.99
N PRO A 138 6.23 5.21 -12.92
CA PRO A 138 5.26 4.98 -13.99
C PRO A 138 3.87 4.65 -13.44
N THR A 139 2.84 5.00 -14.17
CA THR A 139 1.44 4.70 -13.83
C THR A 139 0.89 3.49 -14.55
N ASP A 140 1.48 3.13 -15.68
CA ASP A 140 1.07 2.02 -16.54
C ASP A 140 1.57 0.65 -16.06
N TYR A 141 2.75 0.62 -15.48
CA TYR A 141 3.35 -0.57 -14.89
C TYR A 141 4.04 -0.22 -13.56
N ASN A 142 3.34 -0.48 -12.47
CA ASN A 142 3.79 -0.27 -11.10
C ASN A 142 3.03 -1.25 -10.19
N PRO A 143 3.45 -2.53 -10.20
CA PRO A 143 2.81 -3.61 -9.43
C PRO A 143 2.99 -3.49 -7.93
#